data_fb97c1c7c6095a3297e4368e9f4357f4
#
_entry.id   fb97c1c7c6095a3297e4368e9f4357f4
#
_cell.length_a   1.000
_cell.length_b   1.000
_cell.length_c   1.000
_cell.angle_alpha   90.00
_cell.angle_beta   90.00
_cell.angle_gamma   90.00
#
_symmetry.space_group_name_H-M   'P 1'
#
loop_
_entity.id
_entity.type
_entity.pdbx_description
1 polymer ?
#
loop_
_entity_poly.entity_id
_entity_poly.type
_entity_poly.pdbx_seq_one_letter_code
_entity_poly.pdbx_strand_id
1 'polypeptide(L)'
;LKSGRRIPADLAVIAIGVRPHVDWLRSSGIEINRGIVVDEFQESSCPDIYAAGDVAETRHLLTGERSVVAIWPEAVNQGRVAGWNMSGRVVSYPGSLPMNAVEIGEKALVSAGIVNPTDDNCEIIIKKDRENYKKLVIKDDCIIGVIFIGDIEKSGIYINLMRQKLPVQAFYEKLLEPNFGLINLPTQYRKHF
;
A
#
# COMPACT_ATOMS: atom_id res chain seq x y z
N LEU A 1 6.06 25.07 19.15
CA LEU A 1 6.79 24.43 18.05
C LEU A 1 8.26 24.21 18.44
N LYS A 2 8.96 23.27 17.78
CA LYS A 2 10.40 23.06 18.01
C LYS A 2 11.23 24.34 17.79
N SER A 3 10.74 25.27 16.98
CA SER A 3 11.33 26.59 16.73
C SER A 3 11.17 27.60 17.90
N GLY A 4 10.50 27.22 18.99
CA GLY A 4 10.12 28.13 20.08
C GLY A 4 8.90 28.99 19.80
N ARG A 5 8.38 29.02 18.55
CA ARG A 5 7.19 29.79 18.19
C ARG A 5 5.96 29.24 18.92
N ARG A 6 5.17 30.15 19.50
CA ARG A 6 3.85 29.86 20.11
C ARG A 6 2.77 30.26 19.12
N ILE A 7 1.79 29.41 18.93
CA ILE A 7 0.60 29.66 18.09
C ILE A 7 -0.60 29.63 19.04
N PRO A 8 -1.35 30.73 19.21
CA PRO A 8 -2.60 30.70 19.95
C PRO A 8 -3.60 29.81 19.19
N ALA A 9 -4.30 28.97 19.92
CA ALA A 9 -5.30 28.06 19.35
C ALA A 9 -6.31 27.67 20.42
N ASP A 10 -7.60 27.67 20.05
CA ASP A 10 -8.68 27.23 20.93
C ASP A 10 -8.85 25.70 20.91
N LEU A 11 -8.40 25.06 19.82
CA LEU A 11 -8.43 23.63 19.65
C LEU A 11 -7.15 23.16 18.95
N ALA A 12 -6.58 22.06 19.40
CA ALA A 12 -5.47 21.36 18.73
C ALA A 12 -5.88 19.94 18.34
N VAL A 13 -5.70 19.58 17.08
CA VAL A 13 -5.94 18.23 16.56
C VAL A 13 -4.60 17.51 16.36
N ILE A 14 -4.44 16.32 16.99
CA ILE A 14 -3.27 15.48 16.85
C ILE A 14 -3.62 14.32 15.92
N ALA A 15 -3.11 14.37 14.68
CA ALA A 15 -3.37 13.37 13.63
C ALA A 15 -2.04 12.87 13.06
N ILE A 16 -1.19 12.26 13.91
CA ILE A 16 0.19 11.87 13.61
C ILE A 16 0.37 10.37 13.31
N GLY A 17 -0.74 9.66 13.05
CA GLY A 17 -0.76 8.22 12.78
C GLY A 17 -0.84 7.37 14.05
N VAL A 18 -0.60 6.07 13.88
CA VAL A 18 -0.74 5.05 14.93
C VAL A 18 0.59 4.32 15.16
N ARG A 19 0.72 3.71 16.32
CA ARG A 19 1.81 2.79 16.66
C ARG A 19 1.23 1.45 17.09
N PRO A 20 1.80 0.32 16.66
CA PRO A 20 1.48 -0.98 17.22
C PRO A 20 1.66 -1.00 18.73
N HIS A 21 0.67 -1.53 19.45
CA HIS A 21 0.75 -1.69 20.90
C HIS A 21 1.37 -3.05 21.23
N VAL A 22 2.70 -3.13 21.20
CA VAL A 22 3.48 -4.37 21.36
C VAL A 22 4.33 -4.40 22.62
N ASP A 23 4.33 -3.34 23.43
CA ASP A 23 5.22 -3.22 24.61
C ASP A 23 5.02 -4.34 25.64
N TRP A 24 3.80 -4.85 25.77
CA TRP A 24 3.46 -5.96 26.68
C TRP A 24 4.06 -7.32 26.25
N LEU A 25 4.52 -7.45 24.98
CA LEU A 25 5.17 -8.65 24.46
C LEU A 25 6.70 -8.65 24.58
N ARG A 26 7.33 -7.56 25.03
CA ARG A 26 8.80 -7.44 25.03
C ARG A 26 9.53 -8.51 25.85
N SER A 27 8.86 -9.14 26.81
CA SER A 27 9.43 -10.24 27.62
C SER A 27 9.03 -11.63 27.12
N SER A 28 8.29 -11.75 26.02
CA SER A 28 7.77 -13.05 25.53
C SER A 28 8.77 -13.86 24.71
N GLY A 29 9.89 -13.26 24.25
CA GLY A 29 10.81 -13.87 23.31
C GLY A 29 10.43 -13.71 21.83
N ILE A 30 9.26 -13.11 21.54
CA ILE A 30 8.84 -12.78 20.16
C ILE A 30 9.69 -11.62 19.65
N GLU A 31 10.16 -11.70 18.42
CA GLU A 31 10.88 -10.61 17.76
C GLU A 31 9.95 -9.44 17.50
N ILE A 32 10.31 -8.28 18.05
CA ILE A 32 9.56 -7.02 17.94
C ILE A 32 10.50 -5.92 17.45
N ASN A 33 10.11 -5.25 16.38
CA ASN A 33 10.76 -4.02 15.93
C ASN A 33 9.76 -2.87 16.06
N ARG A 34 9.12 -2.41 14.98
CA ARG A 34 8.00 -1.46 15.05
C ARG A 34 6.69 -2.17 15.39
N GLY A 35 6.52 -3.39 14.89
CA GLY A 35 5.44 -4.32 15.16
C GLY A 35 5.98 -5.69 15.53
N ILE A 36 5.13 -6.70 15.57
CA ILE A 36 5.52 -8.11 15.66
C ILE A 36 6.08 -8.51 14.31
N VAL A 37 7.35 -8.89 14.27
CA VAL A 37 8.01 -9.36 13.04
C VAL A 37 7.43 -10.70 12.64
N VAL A 38 6.87 -10.78 11.42
CA VAL A 38 6.31 -12.02 10.87
C VAL A 38 6.96 -12.37 9.53
N ASP A 39 6.95 -13.64 9.18
CA ASP A 39 7.36 -14.15 7.87
C ASP A 39 6.24 -14.01 6.82
N GLU A 40 6.43 -14.62 5.65
CA GLU A 40 5.44 -14.64 4.57
C GLU A 40 4.21 -15.51 4.88
N PHE A 41 4.25 -16.32 5.94
CA PHE A 41 3.12 -17.13 6.41
C PHE A 41 2.35 -16.43 7.53
N GLN A 42 2.75 -15.23 7.92
CA GLN A 42 2.26 -14.46 9.07
C GLN A 42 2.61 -15.10 10.41
N GLU A 43 3.60 -16.00 10.44
CA GLU A 43 4.13 -16.61 11.67
C GLU A 43 5.21 -15.71 12.28
N SER A 44 5.22 -15.59 13.59
CA SER A 44 6.21 -14.83 14.33
C SER A 44 7.52 -15.61 14.49
N SER A 45 8.51 -15.02 15.15
CA SER A 45 9.75 -15.70 15.51
C SER A 45 9.56 -16.88 16.51
N CYS A 46 8.38 -16.97 17.15
CA CYS A 46 8.01 -18.09 18.01
C CYS A 46 7.05 -19.02 17.22
N PRO A 47 7.37 -20.32 17.09
CA PRO A 47 6.52 -21.27 16.36
C PRO A 47 5.07 -21.28 16.85
N ASP A 48 4.13 -21.51 15.95
CA ASP A 48 2.69 -21.59 16.20
C ASP A 48 2.04 -20.30 16.71
N ILE A 49 2.78 -19.16 16.68
CA ILE A 49 2.26 -17.85 17.05
C ILE A 49 2.23 -16.96 15.82
N TYR A 50 1.03 -16.52 15.44
CA TYR A 50 0.75 -15.71 14.25
C TYR A 50 0.37 -14.29 14.63
N ALA A 51 0.70 -13.32 13.76
CA ALA A 51 0.23 -11.94 13.92
C ALA A 51 -0.25 -11.36 12.58
N ALA A 52 -1.30 -10.55 12.64
CA ALA A 52 -1.91 -9.93 11.48
C ALA A 52 -2.50 -8.55 11.81
N GLY A 53 -2.62 -7.68 10.81
CA GLY A 53 -3.18 -6.34 10.93
C GLY A 53 -2.17 -5.33 11.44
N ASP A 54 -2.66 -4.28 12.09
CA ASP A 54 -1.88 -3.11 12.52
C ASP A 54 -0.71 -3.44 13.45
N VAL A 55 -0.74 -4.60 14.08
CA VAL A 55 0.31 -5.08 14.99
C VAL A 55 1.45 -5.79 14.27
N ALA A 56 1.20 -6.31 13.05
CA ALA A 56 2.17 -7.12 12.31
C ALA A 56 3.12 -6.26 11.48
N GLU A 57 4.40 -6.60 11.54
CA GLU A 57 5.44 -6.02 10.69
C GLU A 57 5.82 -7.01 9.60
N THR A 58 5.27 -6.75 8.40
CA THR A 58 5.41 -7.59 7.21
C THR A 58 6.43 -7.00 6.22
N ARG A 59 6.64 -7.68 5.09
CA ARG A 59 7.39 -7.10 3.97
C ARG A 59 6.52 -6.15 3.16
N HIS A 60 7.09 -5.04 2.74
CA HIS A 60 6.48 -4.12 1.77
C HIS A 60 6.52 -4.78 0.37
N LEU A 61 5.37 -4.83 -0.30
CA LEU A 61 5.22 -5.55 -1.57
C LEU A 61 6.22 -5.13 -2.66
N LEU A 62 6.54 -3.83 -2.73
CA LEU A 62 7.37 -3.26 -3.79
C LEU A 62 8.85 -3.23 -3.44
N THR A 63 9.20 -2.93 -2.19
CA THR A 63 10.61 -2.76 -1.78
C THR A 63 11.20 -4.00 -1.10
N GLY A 64 10.36 -4.89 -0.58
CA GLY A 64 10.79 -6.02 0.23
C GLY A 64 11.22 -5.64 1.66
N GLU A 65 11.30 -4.35 1.98
CA GLU A 65 11.66 -3.88 3.32
C GLU A 65 10.55 -4.17 4.34
N ARG A 66 10.93 -4.31 5.61
CA ARG A 66 9.94 -4.50 6.66
C ARG A 66 9.17 -3.22 6.95
N SER A 67 7.84 -3.34 7.08
CA SER A 67 6.96 -2.21 7.36
C SER A 67 5.68 -2.64 8.08
N VAL A 68 5.11 -1.71 8.82
CA VAL A 68 3.75 -1.81 9.34
C VAL A 68 2.85 -0.98 8.44
N VAL A 69 1.89 -1.62 7.78
CA VAL A 69 0.88 -0.97 6.92
C VAL A 69 -0.48 -1.12 7.58
N ALA A 70 -0.81 -0.16 8.45
CA ALA A 70 -2.00 -0.16 9.28
C ALA A 70 -3.22 0.33 8.49
N ILE A 71 -3.77 -0.54 7.64
CA ILE A 71 -4.99 -0.29 6.86
C ILE A 71 -5.87 -1.54 6.81
N TRP A 72 -7.18 -1.33 6.77
CA TRP A 72 -8.17 -2.40 6.79
C TRP A 72 -7.96 -3.51 5.75
N PRO A 73 -7.73 -3.22 4.45
CA PRO A 73 -7.55 -4.27 3.45
C PRO A 73 -6.37 -5.18 3.74
N GLU A 74 -5.26 -4.63 4.22
CA GLU A 74 -4.08 -5.43 4.55
C GLU A 74 -4.31 -6.26 5.82
N ALA A 75 -4.98 -5.70 6.84
CA ALA A 75 -5.34 -6.45 8.04
C ALA A 75 -6.21 -7.68 7.72
N VAL A 76 -7.19 -7.52 6.80
CA VAL A 76 -8.06 -8.64 6.35
C VAL A 76 -7.25 -9.68 5.58
N ASN A 77 -6.37 -9.26 4.66
CA ASN A 77 -5.55 -10.18 3.87
C ASN A 77 -4.55 -10.95 4.75
N GLN A 78 -3.86 -10.27 5.64
CA GLN A 78 -2.94 -10.87 6.60
C GLN A 78 -3.66 -11.86 7.52
N GLY A 79 -4.81 -11.47 8.09
CA GLY A 79 -5.62 -12.33 8.96
C GLY A 79 -6.12 -13.59 8.24
N ARG A 80 -6.47 -13.47 6.95
CA ARG A 80 -6.86 -14.63 6.13
C ARG A 80 -5.68 -15.58 5.91
N VAL A 81 -4.50 -15.07 5.60
CA VAL A 81 -3.28 -15.86 5.41
C VAL A 81 -2.88 -16.54 6.72
N ALA A 82 -2.86 -15.80 7.83
CA ALA A 82 -2.60 -16.36 9.15
C ALA A 82 -3.57 -17.51 9.47
N GLY A 83 -4.88 -17.28 9.29
CA GLY A 83 -5.90 -18.31 9.57
C GLY A 83 -5.75 -19.56 8.70
N TRP A 84 -5.38 -19.42 7.42
CA TRP A 84 -5.11 -20.58 6.57
C TRP A 84 -3.89 -21.37 7.06
N ASN A 85 -2.79 -20.69 7.40
CA ASN A 85 -1.58 -21.35 7.88
C ASN A 85 -1.82 -22.02 9.25
N MET A 86 -2.53 -21.37 10.17
CA MET A 86 -2.97 -21.98 11.44
C MET A 86 -3.83 -23.24 11.24
N SER A 87 -4.55 -23.33 10.11
CA SER A 87 -5.37 -24.52 9.78
C SER A 87 -4.59 -25.61 9.04
N GLY A 88 -3.28 -25.45 8.81
CA GLY A 88 -2.43 -26.37 8.08
C GLY A 88 -2.42 -26.18 6.56
N ARG A 89 -3.14 -25.15 6.03
CA ARG A 89 -3.10 -24.80 4.62
C ARG A 89 -2.00 -23.78 4.37
N VAL A 90 -0.88 -24.21 3.80
CA VAL A 90 0.28 -23.35 3.51
C VAL A 90 -0.05 -22.31 2.44
N VAL A 91 -0.08 -21.03 2.81
CA VAL A 91 -0.33 -19.88 1.91
C VAL A 91 0.63 -18.76 2.23
N SER A 92 1.34 -18.27 1.22
CA SER A 92 2.26 -17.15 1.34
C SER A 92 1.54 -15.80 1.14
N TYR A 93 1.88 -14.83 1.98
CA TYR A 93 1.47 -13.43 1.84
C TYR A 93 2.49 -12.66 0.99
N PRO A 94 2.07 -12.04 -0.12
CA PRO A 94 3.02 -11.41 -1.05
C PRO A 94 3.68 -10.13 -0.52
N GLY A 95 3.16 -9.59 0.56
CA GLY A 95 3.58 -8.33 1.16
C GLY A 95 2.49 -7.26 1.18
N SER A 96 2.67 -6.27 2.03
CA SER A 96 1.72 -5.16 2.22
C SER A 96 1.95 -4.04 1.21
N LEU A 97 0.86 -3.48 0.69
CA LEU A 97 0.88 -2.33 -0.21
C LEU A 97 0.17 -1.14 0.47
N PRO A 98 0.89 -0.06 0.84
CA PRO A 98 0.26 1.14 1.36
C PRO A 98 -0.72 1.72 0.36
N MET A 99 -1.94 2.01 0.79
CA MET A 99 -2.95 2.66 -0.03
C MET A 99 -3.91 3.47 0.84
N ASN A 100 -4.45 4.54 0.27
CA ASN A 100 -5.46 5.37 0.88
C ASN A 100 -6.55 5.70 -0.14
N ALA A 101 -7.80 5.74 0.33
CA ALA A 101 -8.94 6.26 -0.40
C ALA A 101 -9.68 7.19 0.57
N VAL A 102 -9.72 8.48 0.28
CA VAL A 102 -10.31 9.52 1.14
C VAL A 102 -11.04 10.55 0.30
N GLU A 103 -11.96 11.25 0.93
CA GLU A 103 -12.58 12.47 0.38
C GLU A 103 -12.00 13.69 1.07
N ILE A 104 -11.61 14.69 0.31
CA ILE A 104 -11.12 15.99 0.79
C ILE A 104 -11.99 17.07 0.17
N GLY A 105 -12.90 17.62 0.97
CA GLY A 105 -13.97 18.48 0.47
C GLY A 105 -14.90 17.68 -0.46
N GLU A 106 -15.06 18.15 -1.69
CA GLU A 106 -15.89 17.49 -2.72
C GLU A 106 -15.09 16.57 -3.66
N LYS A 107 -13.80 16.38 -3.39
CA LYS A 107 -12.92 15.58 -4.26
C LYS A 107 -12.52 14.26 -3.61
N ALA A 108 -12.77 13.18 -4.33
CA ALA A 108 -12.24 11.88 -3.98
C ALA A 108 -10.73 11.80 -4.33
N LEU A 109 -9.96 11.13 -3.49
CA LEU A 109 -8.55 10.88 -3.68
C LEU A 109 -8.25 9.40 -3.44
N VAL A 110 -7.48 8.81 -4.35
CA VAL A 110 -6.88 7.48 -4.19
C VAL A 110 -5.38 7.61 -4.37
N SER A 111 -4.61 7.03 -3.45
CA SER A 111 -3.16 6.88 -3.61
C SER A 111 -2.73 5.47 -3.21
N ALA A 112 -1.75 4.92 -3.90
CA ALA A 112 -1.18 3.60 -3.55
C ALA A 112 0.29 3.52 -3.95
N GLY A 113 1.05 2.72 -3.19
CA GLY A 113 2.46 2.43 -3.46
C GLY A 113 3.41 3.59 -3.19
N ILE A 114 4.47 3.68 -3.97
CA ILE A 114 5.55 4.67 -3.84
C ILE A 114 5.23 5.88 -4.71
N VAL A 115 4.53 6.84 -4.14
CA VAL A 115 4.04 8.03 -4.87
C VAL A 115 5.07 9.16 -4.98
N ASN A 116 6.07 9.19 -4.10
CA ASN A 116 7.19 10.14 -4.12
C ASN A 116 8.50 9.35 -4.04
N PRO A 117 8.98 8.80 -5.17
CA PRO A 117 10.23 8.06 -5.19
C PRO A 117 11.41 8.99 -4.90
N THR A 118 12.41 8.45 -4.22
CA THR A 118 13.73 9.08 -4.03
C THR A 118 14.76 8.61 -5.05
N ASP A 119 14.39 7.65 -5.88
CA ASP A 119 15.23 7.05 -6.91
C ASP A 119 15.02 7.78 -8.24
N ASP A 120 16.09 8.30 -8.82
CA ASP A 120 16.07 9.02 -10.09
C ASP A 120 15.75 8.12 -11.30
N ASN A 121 15.81 6.80 -11.15
CA ASN A 121 15.44 5.84 -12.18
C ASN A 121 13.93 5.62 -12.32
N CYS A 122 13.13 6.40 -11.62
CA CYS A 122 11.68 6.33 -11.74
C CYS A 122 11.17 7.33 -12.77
N GLU A 123 10.32 6.85 -13.67
CA GLU A 123 9.58 7.71 -14.57
C GLU A 123 8.28 8.18 -13.90
N ILE A 124 7.96 9.47 -14.04
CA ILE A 124 6.76 10.08 -13.48
C ILE A 124 5.91 10.65 -14.60
N ILE A 125 4.70 10.13 -14.75
CA ILE A 125 3.71 10.62 -15.71
C ILE A 125 2.61 11.35 -14.95
N ILE A 126 2.29 12.57 -15.37
CA ILE A 126 1.25 13.39 -14.75
C ILE A 126 0.28 13.89 -15.82
N LYS A 127 -1.01 13.70 -15.57
CA LYS A 127 -2.09 14.35 -16.30
C LYS A 127 -2.96 15.12 -15.34
N LYS A 128 -3.18 16.41 -15.62
CA LYS A 128 -4.02 17.29 -14.80
C LYS A 128 -4.87 18.20 -15.65
N ASP A 129 -6.07 18.48 -15.17
CA ASP A 129 -6.97 19.53 -15.64
C ASP A 129 -7.50 20.35 -14.45
N ARG A 130 -8.60 21.07 -14.59
CA ARG A 130 -9.19 21.88 -13.51
C ARG A 130 -9.75 21.03 -12.37
N GLU A 131 -10.28 19.86 -12.67
CA GLU A 131 -11.02 19.01 -11.75
C GLU A 131 -10.24 17.78 -11.32
N ASN A 132 -9.31 17.31 -12.17
CA ASN A 132 -8.69 16.01 -12.01
C ASN A 132 -7.16 16.09 -11.99
N TYR A 133 -6.56 15.20 -11.21
CA TYR A 133 -5.13 14.98 -11.19
C TYR A 133 -4.85 13.47 -11.18
N LYS A 134 -4.04 13.01 -12.12
CA LYS A 134 -3.57 11.63 -12.18
C LYS A 134 -2.04 11.63 -12.26
N LYS A 135 -1.40 10.90 -11.37
CA LYS A 135 0.05 10.68 -11.33
C LYS A 135 0.31 9.18 -11.30
N LEU A 136 1.21 8.74 -12.18
CA LEU A 136 1.76 7.40 -12.17
C LEU A 136 3.26 7.48 -11.93
N VAL A 137 3.79 6.58 -11.14
CA VAL A 137 5.23 6.36 -10.96
C VAL A 137 5.55 4.97 -11.49
N ILE A 138 6.48 4.91 -12.44
CA ILE A 138 6.86 3.69 -13.14
C ILE A 138 8.35 3.43 -12.89
N LYS A 139 8.69 2.19 -12.61
CA LYS A 139 10.07 1.72 -12.49
C LYS A 139 10.15 0.31 -13.09
N ASP A 140 11.19 0.04 -13.89
CA ASP A 140 11.40 -1.26 -14.54
C ASP A 140 10.14 -1.76 -15.26
N ASP A 141 9.53 -0.88 -16.06
CA ASP A 141 8.27 -1.08 -16.80
C ASP A 141 7.03 -1.38 -15.93
N CYS A 142 7.13 -1.36 -14.60
CA CYS A 142 6.02 -1.64 -13.70
C CYS A 142 5.54 -0.37 -12.98
N ILE A 143 4.24 -0.24 -12.79
CA ILE A 143 3.69 0.80 -11.92
C ILE A 143 4.08 0.50 -10.48
N ILE A 144 4.70 1.47 -9.81
CA ILE A 144 5.07 1.38 -8.40
C ILE A 144 4.35 2.41 -7.52
N GLY A 145 3.68 3.40 -8.12
CA GLY A 145 2.93 4.42 -7.39
C GLY A 145 1.84 5.06 -8.23
N VAL A 146 0.73 5.38 -7.58
CA VAL A 146 -0.39 6.11 -8.20
C VAL A 146 -0.98 7.15 -7.25
N ILE A 147 -1.39 8.30 -7.81
CA ILE A 147 -2.27 9.29 -7.15
C ILE A 147 -3.34 9.68 -8.14
N PHE A 148 -4.61 9.54 -7.76
CA PHE A 148 -5.76 10.03 -8.50
C PHE A 148 -6.59 10.96 -7.60
N ILE A 149 -6.96 12.13 -8.11
CA ILE A 149 -7.82 13.12 -7.43
C ILE A 149 -8.92 13.51 -8.39
N GLY A 150 -10.15 13.61 -7.92
CA GLY A 150 -11.35 13.89 -8.70
C GLY A 150 -11.87 12.61 -9.36
N ASP A 151 -11.56 12.38 -10.63
CA ASP A 151 -11.88 11.11 -11.30
C ASP A 151 -10.96 9.98 -10.80
N ILE A 152 -11.46 9.24 -9.82
CA ILE A 152 -10.80 8.05 -9.26
C ILE A 152 -11.26 6.74 -9.89
N GLU A 153 -12.17 6.80 -10.88
CA GLU A 153 -12.65 5.61 -11.56
C GLU A 153 -11.49 4.79 -12.14
N LYS A 154 -11.65 3.49 -12.11
CA LYS A 154 -10.66 2.53 -12.62
C LYS A 154 -9.29 2.56 -11.90
N SER A 155 -9.12 3.32 -10.81
CA SER A 155 -7.89 3.29 -10.00
C SER A 155 -7.49 1.88 -9.56
N GLY A 156 -8.49 1.01 -9.33
CA GLY A 156 -8.28 -0.40 -9.03
C GLY A 156 -7.51 -1.17 -10.10
N ILE A 157 -7.62 -0.79 -11.38
CA ILE A 157 -6.86 -1.42 -12.47
C ILE A 157 -5.36 -1.18 -12.27
N TYR A 158 -4.96 0.06 -12.00
CA TYR A 158 -3.55 0.42 -11.80
C TYR A 158 -2.99 -0.19 -10.51
N ILE A 159 -3.78 -0.22 -9.44
CA ILE A 159 -3.40 -0.85 -8.17
C ILE A 159 -3.20 -2.36 -8.37
N ASN A 160 -4.05 -3.01 -9.17
CA ASN A 160 -3.87 -4.44 -9.43
C ASN A 160 -2.68 -4.73 -10.35
N LEU A 161 -2.44 -3.91 -11.39
CA LEU A 161 -1.21 -3.98 -12.19
C LEU A 161 0.04 -3.88 -11.30
N MET A 162 0.04 -2.97 -10.33
CA MET A 162 1.09 -2.80 -9.34
C MET A 162 1.24 -4.03 -8.43
N ARG A 163 0.13 -4.54 -7.89
CA ARG A 163 0.13 -5.74 -7.03
C ARG A 163 0.69 -6.97 -7.73
N GLN A 164 0.36 -7.13 -9.00
CA GLN A 164 0.80 -8.25 -9.82
C GLN A 164 2.16 -8.00 -10.50
N LYS A 165 2.76 -6.81 -10.31
CA LYS A 165 4.02 -6.38 -10.95
C LYS A 165 4.00 -6.61 -12.46
N LEU A 166 2.88 -6.28 -13.12
CA LEU A 166 2.69 -6.51 -14.55
C LEU A 166 3.32 -5.37 -15.36
N PRO A 167 4.20 -5.67 -16.34
CA PRO A 167 4.79 -4.67 -17.21
C PRO A 167 3.74 -3.90 -18.02
N VAL A 168 3.91 -2.59 -18.13
CA VAL A 168 2.94 -1.71 -18.82
C VAL A 168 3.38 -1.25 -20.20
N GLN A 169 4.58 -1.63 -20.66
CA GLN A 169 5.19 -1.23 -21.92
C GLN A 169 4.21 -1.37 -23.12
N ALA A 170 3.49 -2.48 -23.21
CA ALA A 170 2.62 -2.78 -24.36
C ALA A 170 1.42 -1.83 -24.50
N PHE A 171 1.07 -1.07 -23.46
CA PHE A 171 -0.06 -0.14 -23.46
C PHE A 171 0.26 1.19 -22.76
N TYR A 172 1.55 1.49 -22.64
CA TYR A 172 2.08 2.66 -21.96
C TYR A 172 1.40 3.96 -22.39
N GLU A 173 1.32 4.24 -23.71
CA GLU A 173 0.73 5.44 -24.29
C GLU A 173 -0.76 5.62 -23.92
N LYS A 174 -1.42 4.53 -23.53
CA LYS A 174 -2.84 4.54 -23.18
C LYS A 174 -3.11 4.74 -21.70
N LEU A 175 -2.10 4.63 -20.84
CA LEU A 175 -2.28 4.61 -19.40
C LEU A 175 -3.08 5.79 -18.84
N LEU A 176 -2.93 6.99 -19.38
CA LEU A 176 -3.65 8.18 -18.94
C LEU A 176 -4.76 8.63 -19.90
N GLU A 177 -5.13 7.81 -20.88
CA GLU A 177 -6.30 8.08 -21.73
C GLU A 177 -7.61 7.98 -20.93
N PRO A 178 -8.62 8.83 -21.19
CA PRO A 178 -9.88 8.82 -20.44
C PRO A 178 -10.62 7.48 -20.52
N ASN A 179 -10.49 6.78 -21.65
CA ASN A 179 -11.13 5.49 -21.91
C ASN A 179 -10.27 4.29 -21.54
N PHE A 180 -9.08 4.49 -20.93
CA PHE A 180 -8.26 3.36 -20.48
C PHE A 180 -9.03 2.44 -19.54
N GLY A 181 -8.90 1.15 -19.77
CA GLY A 181 -9.62 0.13 -19.01
C GLY A 181 -9.13 -1.27 -19.34
N LEU A 182 -9.81 -2.29 -18.81
CA LEU A 182 -9.43 -3.70 -18.99
C LEU A 182 -9.29 -4.12 -20.46
N ILE A 183 -10.05 -3.51 -21.36
CA ILE A 183 -9.99 -3.82 -22.78
C ILE A 183 -8.63 -3.47 -23.41
N ASN A 184 -7.90 -2.52 -22.84
CA ASN A 184 -6.60 -2.08 -23.32
C ASN A 184 -5.46 -3.01 -22.85
N LEU A 185 -5.73 -3.86 -21.86
CA LEU A 185 -4.76 -4.80 -21.34
C LEU A 185 -4.61 -6.02 -22.26
N PRO A 186 -3.40 -6.58 -22.37
CA PRO A 186 -3.17 -7.88 -23.00
C PRO A 186 -4.10 -8.96 -22.42
N THR A 187 -4.57 -9.87 -23.24
CA THR A 187 -5.53 -10.90 -22.83
C THR A 187 -5.02 -11.72 -21.62
N GLN A 188 -3.73 -12.03 -21.59
CA GLN A 188 -3.12 -12.74 -20.49
C GLN A 188 -3.19 -11.99 -19.15
N TYR A 189 -3.28 -10.65 -19.16
CA TYR A 189 -3.37 -9.86 -17.91
C TYR A 189 -4.80 -9.83 -17.38
N ARG A 190 -5.81 -9.89 -18.25
CA ARG A 190 -7.24 -9.75 -17.85
C ARG A 190 -7.70 -10.81 -16.86
N LYS A 191 -7.08 -11.99 -16.84
CA LYS A 191 -7.38 -13.07 -15.88
C LYS A 191 -6.88 -12.80 -14.45
N HIS A 192 -6.13 -11.74 -14.25
CA HIS A 192 -5.71 -11.29 -12.91
C HIS A 192 -6.66 -10.25 -12.31
N PHE A 193 -7.73 -9.90 -13.01
CA PHE A 193 -8.80 -9.00 -12.61
C PHE A 193 -10.11 -9.77 -12.48
#